data_badbea2b7421b09b862420c80f3631d6
#
_entry.id   badbea2b7421b09b862420c80f3631d6
#
_cell.length_a   1.000
_cell.length_b   1.000
_cell.length_c   1.000
_cell.angle_alpha   90.00
_cell.angle_beta   90.00
_cell.angle_gamma   90.00
#
_symmetry.space_group_name_H-M   'P 1'
#
loop_
_entity.id
_entity.type
_entity.pdbx_description
1 polymer ?
#
loop_
_entity_poly.entity_id
_entity_poly.type
_entity_poly.pdbx_seq_one_letter_code
_entity_poly.pdbx_strand_id
1 'polypeptide(L)'
;KQAMEQSFNIVNNSIVQPANGIVFLCKQDKKTEEEVREEFRKLLAPDGGDIRARQDRIDTFAAAINEKLQNAAPGKWKYDQDRRSVIMYLSFISPDDNFMFKSTEARAFANGCEFGEDIGSGQTFRLDVYYRMCRELAEKIKNNEKLCALLEDKLQAEANVDENETNSITEVAGRYNIYAYDIIYCAHAYNLYGDIPVRKKTKLSSIE
;
A
#
# COMPACT_ATOMS: atom_id res chain seq x y z
N LYS A 1 -14.90 -8.88 12.81
CA LYS A 1 -15.65 -8.88 11.55
C LYS A 1 -15.67 -7.48 10.95
N GLN A 2 -16.10 -6.48 11.70
CA GLN A 2 -16.20 -5.09 11.22
C GLN A 2 -14.83 -4.50 10.84
N ALA A 3 -13.78 -4.72 11.64
CA ALA A 3 -12.42 -4.28 11.33
C ALA A 3 -11.88 -4.93 10.04
N MET A 4 -12.15 -6.23 9.81
CA MET A 4 -11.78 -6.89 8.56
C MET A 4 -12.53 -6.32 7.35
N GLU A 5 -13.82 -6.02 7.50
CA GLU A 5 -14.62 -5.41 6.43
C GLU A 5 -14.11 -4.02 6.08
N GLN A 6 -13.71 -3.22 7.06
CA GLN A 6 -13.09 -1.90 6.85
C GLN A 6 -11.72 -2.03 6.16
N SER A 7 -10.88 -2.97 6.59
CA SER A 7 -9.58 -3.23 5.95
C SER A 7 -9.73 -3.66 4.49
N PHE A 8 -10.73 -4.47 4.17
CA PHE A 8 -11.02 -4.85 2.79
C PHE A 8 -11.43 -3.65 1.92
N ASN A 9 -12.10 -2.64 2.49
CA ASN A 9 -12.47 -1.43 1.75
C ASN A 9 -11.26 -0.57 1.35
N ILE A 10 -10.11 -0.72 2.00
CA ILE A 10 -8.86 -0.06 1.59
C ILE A 10 -8.25 -0.76 0.37
N VAL A 11 -8.35 -2.09 0.30
CA VAL A 11 -7.86 -2.89 -0.83
C VAL A 11 -8.87 -2.91 -1.98
N ASN A 12 -10.13 -3.17 -1.68
CA ASN A 12 -11.22 -3.18 -2.63
C ASN A 12 -11.73 -1.75 -2.89
N ASN A 13 -12.30 -1.54 -4.07
CA ASN A 13 -13.07 -0.33 -4.40
C ASN A 13 -14.29 -0.70 -5.26
N SER A 14 -15.02 0.29 -5.76
CA SER A 14 -16.21 0.06 -6.60
C SER A 14 -15.92 -0.63 -7.95
N ILE A 15 -14.66 -0.53 -8.42
CA ILE A 15 -14.24 -1.04 -9.74
C ILE A 15 -13.57 -2.40 -9.60
N VAL A 16 -12.58 -2.53 -8.69
CA VAL A 16 -11.79 -3.74 -8.50
C VAL A 16 -11.88 -4.24 -7.05
N GLN A 17 -11.90 -5.54 -6.88
CA GLN A 17 -12.15 -6.22 -5.61
C GLN A 17 -11.13 -7.36 -5.38
N PRO A 18 -9.82 -7.06 -5.38
CA PRO A 18 -8.79 -8.09 -5.30
C PRO A 18 -8.85 -8.92 -4.01
N ALA A 19 -9.17 -8.31 -2.86
CA ALA A 19 -9.34 -9.07 -1.61
C ALA A 19 -10.49 -10.09 -1.69
N ASN A 20 -11.58 -9.73 -2.38
CA ASN A 20 -12.66 -10.69 -2.64
C ASN A 20 -12.21 -11.83 -3.54
N GLY A 21 -11.26 -11.58 -4.46
CA GLY A 21 -10.64 -12.62 -5.28
C GLY A 21 -9.89 -13.67 -4.45
N ILE A 22 -9.10 -13.22 -3.46
CA ILE A 22 -8.44 -14.13 -2.51
C ILE A 22 -9.48 -14.96 -1.74
N VAL A 23 -10.49 -14.31 -1.16
CA VAL A 23 -11.56 -15.00 -0.43
C VAL A 23 -12.33 -15.99 -1.33
N PHE A 24 -12.56 -15.61 -2.58
CA PHE A 24 -13.21 -16.49 -3.55
C PHE A 24 -12.39 -17.77 -3.80
N LEU A 25 -11.09 -17.67 -4.04
CA LEU A 25 -10.21 -18.82 -4.22
C LEU A 25 -10.18 -19.73 -2.98
N CYS A 26 -10.02 -19.14 -1.79
CA CYS A 26 -9.98 -19.92 -0.54
C CYS A 26 -11.28 -20.67 -0.23
N LYS A 27 -12.41 -20.27 -0.84
CA LYS A 27 -13.72 -20.94 -0.68
C LYS A 27 -13.97 -22.04 -1.69
N GLN A 28 -13.12 -22.25 -2.71
CA GLN A 28 -13.31 -23.30 -3.71
C GLN A 28 -13.18 -24.70 -3.09
N ASP A 29 -12.01 -24.99 -2.56
CA ASP A 29 -11.68 -26.24 -1.89
C ASP A 29 -10.42 -26.08 -1.03
N LYS A 30 -10.11 -27.11 -0.21
CA LYS A 30 -8.96 -27.11 0.69
C LYS A 30 -7.61 -27.10 -0.02
N LYS A 31 -7.52 -27.67 -1.21
CA LYS A 31 -6.31 -27.67 -2.00
C LYS A 31 -6.01 -26.24 -2.49
N THR A 32 -6.99 -25.58 -3.08
CA THR A 32 -6.87 -24.20 -3.55
C THR A 32 -6.56 -23.23 -2.40
N GLU A 33 -7.19 -23.43 -1.22
CA GLU A 33 -6.87 -22.65 -0.02
C GLU A 33 -5.40 -22.79 0.37
N GLU A 34 -4.83 -24.01 0.36
CA GLU A 34 -3.42 -24.23 0.70
C GLU A 34 -2.48 -23.69 -0.38
N GLU A 35 -2.83 -23.80 -1.64
CA GLU A 35 -2.07 -23.17 -2.73
C GLU A 35 -2.00 -21.65 -2.59
N VAL A 36 -3.11 -20.97 -2.25
CA VAL A 36 -3.12 -19.53 -1.97
C VAL A 36 -2.23 -19.21 -0.76
N ARG A 37 -2.32 -20.02 0.30
CA ARG A 37 -1.48 -19.87 1.49
C ARG A 37 0.01 -19.98 1.16
N GLU A 38 0.37 -20.92 0.28
CA GLU A 38 1.76 -21.08 -0.16
C GLU A 38 2.26 -19.88 -0.98
N GLU A 39 1.41 -19.27 -1.82
CA GLU A 39 1.81 -18.02 -2.50
C GLU A 39 2.04 -16.89 -1.50
N PHE A 40 1.23 -16.77 -0.42
CA PHE A 40 1.50 -15.81 0.65
C PHE A 40 2.81 -16.11 1.39
N ARG A 41 3.17 -17.37 1.64
CA ARG A 41 4.47 -17.73 2.25
C ARG A 41 5.64 -17.27 1.38
N LYS A 42 5.55 -17.45 0.07
CA LYS A 42 6.56 -16.97 -0.89
C LYS A 42 6.65 -15.44 -0.89
N LEU A 43 5.50 -14.76 -0.92
CA LEU A 43 5.44 -13.30 -0.88
C LEU A 43 6.10 -12.73 0.38
N LEU A 44 5.87 -13.38 1.53
CA LEU A 44 6.36 -12.96 2.85
C LEU A 44 7.77 -13.48 3.17
N ALA A 45 8.40 -14.22 2.26
CA ALA A 45 9.76 -14.71 2.48
C ALA A 45 10.73 -13.54 2.71
N PRO A 46 11.70 -13.68 3.63
CA PRO A 46 12.70 -12.66 3.88
C PRO A 46 13.46 -12.27 2.61
N ASP A 47 13.70 -10.97 2.43
CA ASP A 47 14.45 -10.43 1.29
C ASP A 47 15.76 -9.74 1.69
N GLY A 48 16.08 -9.74 2.98
CA GLY A 48 17.26 -9.05 3.47
C GLY A 48 17.25 -7.53 3.21
N GLY A 49 16.07 -6.95 2.90
CA GLY A 49 15.92 -5.53 2.56
C GLY A 49 16.13 -5.22 1.07
N ASP A 50 16.29 -6.22 0.21
CA ASP A 50 16.37 -6.03 -1.24
C ASP A 50 15.00 -5.67 -1.83
N ILE A 51 14.81 -4.39 -2.09
CA ILE A 51 13.55 -3.85 -2.63
C ILE A 51 13.24 -4.35 -4.05
N ARG A 52 14.27 -4.69 -4.85
CA ARG A 52 14.05 -5.27 -6.19
C ARG A 52 13.51 -6.68 -6.08
N ALA A 53 14.14 -7.51 -5.26
CA ALA A 53 13.64 -8.84 -4.97
C ALA A 53 12.20 -8.81 -4.40
N ARG A 54 11.88 -7.79 -3.58
CA ARG A 54 10.51 -7.56 -3.08
C ARG A 54 9.55 -7.23 -4.21
N GLN A 55 9.91 -6.35 -5.12
CA GLN A 55 9.07 -6.01 -6.28
C GLN A 55 8.82 -7.23 -7.18
N ASP A 56 9.85 -8.03 -7.43
CA ASP A 56 9.73 -9.26 -8.23
C ASP A 56 8.78 -10.27 -7.57
N ARG A 57 8.82 -10.40 -6.25
CA ARG A 57 7.86 -11.25 -5.51
C ARG A 57 6.43 -10.72 -5.57
N ILE A 58 6.25 -9.40 -5.49
CA ILE A 58 4.92 -8.77 -5.66
C ILE A 58 4.34 -9.13 -7.04
N ASP A 59 5.14 -9.00 -8.09
CA ASP A 59 4.72 -9.30 -9.45
C ASP A 59 4.45 -10.80 -9.65
N THR A 60 5.30 -11.65 -9.09
CA THR A 60 5.14 -13.12 -9.12
C THR A 60 3.87 -13.55 -8.40
N PHE A 61 3.62 -13.02 -7.20
CA PHE A 61 2.39 -13.30 -6.45
C PHE A 61 1.15 -12.89 -7.23
N ALA A 62 1.13 -11.66 -7.76
CA ALA A 62 -0.01 -11.19 -8.54
C ALA A 62 -0.28 -12.08 -9.75
N ALA A 63 0.76 -12.47 -10.48
CA ALA A 63 0.63 -13.37 -11.64
C ALA A 63 0.09 -14.75 -11.24
N ALA A 64 0.64 -15.37 -10.19
CA ALA A 64 0.23 -16.69 -9.72
C ALA A 64 -1.23 -16.73 -9.23
N ILE A 65 -1.66 -15.70 -8.49
CA ILE A 65 -3.05 -15.60 -8.04
C ILE A 65 -4.00 -15.34 -9.22
N ASN A 66 -3.61 -14.46 -10.15
CA ASN A 66 -4.43 -14.15 -11.31
C ASN A 66 -4.62 -15.38 -12.23
N GLU A 67 -3.59 -16.20 -12.41
CA GLU A 67 -3.71 -17.48 -13.13
C GLU A 67 -4.77 -18.39 -12.48
N LYS A 68 -4.73 -18.55 -11.15
CA LYS A 68 -5.73 -19.31 -10.40
C LYS A 68 -7.14 -18.72 -10.55
N LEU A 69 -7.27 -17.39 -10.50
CA LEU A 69 -8.55 -16.69 -10.69
C LEU A 69 -9.10 -16.90 -12.10
N GLN A 70 -8.27 -16.81 -13.14
CA GLN A 70 -8.70 -17.06 -14.51
C GLN A 70 -9.18 -18.49 -14.71
N ASN A 71 -8.54 -19.47 -14.07
CA ASN A 71 -8.96 -20.87 -14.12
C ASN A 71 -10.28 -21.12 -13.36
N ALA A 72 -10.47 -20.52 -12.20
CA ALA A 72 -11.64 -20.71 -11.34
C ALA A 72 -12.85 -19.85 -11.71
N ALA A 73 -12.63 -18.67 -12.29
CA ALA A 73 -13.66 -17.70 -12.63
C ALA A 73 -13.28 -16.87 -13.88
N PRO A 74 -13.29 -17.48 -15.07
CA PRO A 74 -12.94 -16.79 -16.31
C PRO A 74 -13.74 -15.51 -16.51
N GLY A 75 -13.03 -14.42 -16.86
CA GLY A 75 -13.65 -13.11 -17.12
C GLY A 75 -14.02 -12.28 -15.88
N LYS A 76 -13.79 -12.75 -14.67
CA LYS A 76 -13.99 -11.95 -13.44
C LYS A 76 -12.79 -11.05 -13.12
N TRP A 77 -12.38 -10.22 -14.07
CA TRP A 77 -11.25 -9.29 -13.96
C TRP A 77 -11.29 -8.37 -12.70
N LYS A 78 -12.46 -8.16 -12.10
CA LYS A 78 -12.59 -7.39 -10.86
C LYS A 78 -11.83 -7.99 -9.68
N TYR A 79 -11.52 -9.27 -9.73
CA TYR A 79 -10.80 -10.01 -8.70
C TYR A 79 -9.29 -10.00 -8.91
N ASP A 80 -8.82 -9.51 -10.07
CA ASP A 80 -7.41 -9.56 -10.42
C ASP A 80 -6.56 -8.79 -9.41
N GLN A 81 -5.42 -9.37 -9.10
CA GLN A 81 -4.41 -8.76 -8.26
C GLN A 81 -3.53 -7.82 -9.09
N ASP A 82 -3.18 -6.71 -8.50
CA ASP A 82 -2.21 -5.76 -9.04
C ASP A 82 -1.14 -5.44 -7.99
N ARG A 83 -0.10 -4.70 -8.38
CA ARG A 83 0.95 -4.27 -7.44
C ARG A 83 0.37 -3.51 -6.24
N ARG A 84 -0.66 -2.71 -6.45
CA ARG A 84 -1.33 -1.95 -5.38
C ARG A 84 -1.92 -2.88 -4.32
N SER A 85 -2.72 -3.86 -4.74
CA SER A 85 -3.36 -4.78 -3.79
C SER A 85 -2.33 -5.61 -3.01
N VAL A 86 -1.29 -6.07 -3.69
CA VAL A 86 -0.24 -6.89 -3.05
C VAL A 86 0.61 -6.07 -2.07
N ILE A 87 0.96 -4.83 -2.42
CA ILE A 87 1.65 -3.91 -1.50
C ILE A 87 0.80 -3.64 -0.26
N MET A 88 -0.52 -3.48 -0.42
CA MET A 88 -1.42 -3.31 0.72
C MET A 88 -1.42 -4.54 1.64
N TYR A 89 -1.40 -5.77 1.09
CA TYR A 89 -1.27 -6.98 1.92
C TYR A 89 0.03 -7.01 2.71
N LEU A 90 1.14 -6.67 2.07
CA LEU A 90 2.44 -6.57 2.75
C LEU A 90 2.41 -5.54 3.88
N SER A 91 1.78 -4.39 3.65
CA SER A 91 1.70 -3.31 4.63
C SER A 91 0.85 -3.68 5.85
N PHE A 92 -0.18 -4.52 5.67
CA PHE A 92 -0.99 -5.01 6.80
C PHE A 92 -0.28 -6.10 7.60
N ILE A 93 0.51 -6.94 6.95
CA ILE A 93 1.17 -8.07 7.59
C ILE A 93 2.50 -7.67 8.23
N SER A 94 3.24 -6.78 7.58
CA SER A 94 4.57 -6.30 8.02
C SER A 94 4.65 -4.77 7.89
N PRO A 95 3.93 -4.02 8.72
CA PRO A 95 3.83 -2.57 8.60
C PRO A 95 5.14 -1.83 8.88
N ASP A 96 6.06 -2.43 9.64
CA ASP A 96 7.39 -1.85 9.90
C ASP A 96 8.26 -1.79 8.63
N ASP A 97 8.09 -2.75 7.73
CA ASP A 97 8.93 -2.91 6.55
C ASP A 97 8.28 -2.39 5.27
N ASN A 98 6.99 -2.08 5.32
CA ASN A 98 6.21 -1.75 4.14
C ASN A 98 5.39 -0.48 4.32
N PHE A 99 5.13 0.20 3.19
CA PHE A 99 4.29 1.39 3.13
C PHE A 99 3.03 1.09 2.32
N MET A 100 1.88 1.52 2.82
CA MET A 100 0.62 1.46 2.08
C MET A 100 0.72 2.26 0.79
N PHE A 101 0.07 1.81 -0.27
CA PHE A 101 0.19 2.41 -1.59
C PHE A 101 -1.16 2.61 -2.29
N LYS A 102 -1.39 3.85 -2.70
CA LYS A 102 -2.40 4.24 -3.68
C LYS A 102 -1.76 5.13 -4.74
N SER A 103 -1.87 4.73 -6.00
CA SER A 103 -1.10 5.33 -7.10
C SER A 103 -1.41 6.80 -7.32
N THR A 104 -2.68 7.19 -7.27
CA THR A 104 -3.11 8.58 -7.50
C THR A 104 -2.58 9.50 -6.42
N GLU A 105 -2.77 9.11 -5.16
CA GLU A 105 -2.37 9.86 -3.98
C GLU A 105 -0.85 9.99 -3.90
N ALA A 106 -0.13 8.88 -4.11
CA ALA A 106 1.34 8.87 -4.09
C ALA A 106 1.94 9.78 -5.17
N ARG A 107 1.38 9.77 -6.38
CA ARG A 107 1.85 10.62 -7.48
C ARG A 107 1.50 12.09 -7.26
N ALA A 108 0.31 12.38 -6.73
CA ALA A 108 -0.08 13.74 -6.38
C ALA A 108 0.85 14.32 -5.31
N PHE A 109 1.14 13.53 -4.27
CA PHE A 109 2.08 13.90 -3.23
C PHE A 109 3.49 14.14 -3.77
N ALA A 110 4.04 13.19 -4.57
CA ALA A 110 5.37 13.33 -5.16
C ALA A 110 5.50 14.61 -6.02
N ASN A 111 4.45 14.94 -6.78
CA ASN A 111 4.42 16.18 -7.55
C ASN A 111 4.33 17.41 -6.63
N GLY A 112 3.49 17.36 -5.60
CA GLY A 112 3.25 18.48 -4.68
C GLY A 112 4.44 18.84 -3.82
N CYS A 113 5.22 17.86 -3.38
CA CYS A 113 6.45 18.07 -2.62
C CYS A 113 7.70 18.21 -3.51
N GLU A 114 7.53 18.28 -4.84
CA GLU A 114 8.61 18.36 -5.83
C GLU A 114 9.64 17.22 -5.70
N PHE A 115 9.19 16.02 -5.36
CA PHE A 115 10.06 14.86 -5.27
C PHE A 115 10.79 14.62 -6.59
N GLY A 116 12.14 14.57 -6.55
CA GLY A 116 12.98 14.64 -7.74
C GLY A 116 12.90 13.46 -8.70
N GLU A 117 12.27 12.34 -8.28
CA GLU A 117 12.20 11.12 -9.07
C GLU A 117 10.77 10.74 -9.43
N ASP A 118 10.59 10.10 -10.59
CA ASP A 118 9.30 9.57 -11.01
C ASP A 118 9.06 8.19 -10.37
N ILE A 119 8.04 8.09 -9.53
CA ILE A 119 7.63 6.81 -8.92
C ILE A 119 6.97 5.87 -9.93
N GLY A 120 6.67 6.33 -11.14
CA GLY A 120 6.01 5.57 -12.19
C GLY A 120 4.54 5.28 -11.92
N SER A 121 3.95 4.43 -12.74
CA SER A 121 2.57 3.96 -12.58
C SER A 121 2.35 2.67 -13.38
N GLY A 122 1.43 1.81 -12.93
CA GLY A 122 1.16 0.54 -13.61
C GLY A 122 2.44 -0.28 -13.81
N GLN A 123 2.77 -0.61 -15.05
CA GLN A 123 3.97 -1.39 -15.39
C GLN A 123 5.30 -0.64 -15.13
N THR A 124 5.27 0.70 -15.13
CA THR A 124 6.47 1.51 -14.88
C THR A 124 6.62 1.90 -13.41
N PHE A 125 5.79 1.39 -12.53
CA PHE A 125 5.88 1.67 -11.09
C PHE A 125 7.19 1.16 -10.51
N ARG A 126 7.83 1.99 -9.69
CA ARG A 126 9.12 1.74 -9.06
C ARG A 126 8.97 1.72 -7.54
N LEU A 127 8.95 0.52 -6.97
CA LEU A 127 8.80 0.32 -5.52
C LEU A 127 9.96 0.95 -4.74
N ASP A 128 11.19 0.86 -5.26
CA ASP A 128 12.38 1.44 -4.65
C ASP A 128 12.27 2.95 -4.47
N VAL A 129 11.77 3.64 -5.50
CA VAL A 129 11.59 5.10 -5.50
C VAL A 129 10.46 5.50 -4.55
N TYR A 130 9.32 4.80 -4.62
CA TYR A 130 8.19 5.05 -3.74
C TYR A 130 8.58 4.86 -2.26
N TYR A 131 9.26 3.74 -1.93
CA TYR A 131 9.67 3.47 -0.57
C TYR A 131 10.71 4.46 -0.05
N ARG A 132 11.59 4.98 -0.92
CA ARG A 132 12.53 6.04 -0.53
C ARG A 132 11.79 7.32 -0.17
N MET A 133 10.85 7.77 -1.00
CA MET A 133 10.00 8.92 -0.70
C MET A 133 9.27 8.76 0.64
N CYS A 134 8.67 7.59 0.87
CA CYS A 134 7.96 7.32 2.11
C CYS A 134 8.88 7.28 3.33
N ARG A 135 10.09 6.69 3.23
CA ARG A 135 11.09 6.70 4.32
C ARG A 135 11.53 8.11 4.67
N GLU A 136 11.83 8.93 3.67
CA GLU A 136 12.18 10.34 3.89
C GLU A 136 11.06 11.09 4.60
N LEU A 137 9.82 10.84 4.22
CA LEU A 137 8.66 11.43 4.90
C LEU A 137 8.52 10.91 6.34
N ALA A 138 8.61 9.60 6.55
CA ALA A 138 8.53 8.99 7.88
C ALA A 138 9.60 9.54 8.83
N GLU A 139 10.84 9.70 8.36
CA GLU A 139 11.92 10.30 9.14
C GLU A 139 11.65 11.80 9.45
N LYS A 140 11.07 12.55 8.50
CA LYS A 140 10.67 13.95 8.76
C LYS A 140 9.57 14.04 9.80
N ILE A 141 8.60 13.12 9.78
CA ILE A 141 7.53 13.04 10.78
C ILE A 141 8.15 12.73 12.14
N LYS A 142 8.97 11.68 12.24
CA LYS A 142 9.62 11.23 13.46
C LYS A 142 10.46 12.33 14.14
N ASN A 143 11.11 13.16 13.34
CA ASN A 143 11.94 14.26 13.82
C ASN A 143 11.16 15.56 14.07
N ASN A 144 9.83 15.56 13.91
CA ASN A 144 8.97 16.72 14.15
C ASN A 144 8.13 16.50 15.42
N GLU A 145 8.65 16.93 16.57
CA GLU A 145 8.01 16.73 17.88
C GLU A 145 6.57 17.26 17.93
N LYS A 146 6.30 18.42 17.32
CA LYS A 146 4.95 19.01 17.30
C LYS A 146 3.97 18.15 16.51
N LEU A 147 4.41 17.63 15.36
CA LEU A 147 3.57 16.76 14.54
C LEU A 147 3.33 15.43 15.24
N CYS A 148 4.36 14.85 15.85
CA CYS A 148 4.24 13.62 16.63
C CYS A 148 3.22 13.80 17.78
N ALA A 149 3.33 14.88 18.56
CA ALA A 149 2.39 15.15 19.63
C ALA A 149 0.93 15.28 19.14
N LEU A 150 0.70 15.99 18.02
CA LEU A 150 -0.63 16.11 17.43
C LEU A 150 -1.21 14.78 16.96
N LEU A 151 -0.37 13.91 16.39
CA LEU A 151 -0.79 12.58 15.93
C LEU A 151 -1.10 11.66 17.11
N GLU A 152 -0.30 11.72 18.16
CA GLU A 152 -0.50 10.96 19.39
C GLU A 152 -1.77 11.40 20.14
N ASP A 153 -1.98 12.71 20.29
CA ASP A 153 -3.20 13.26 20.90
C ASP A 153 -4.47 12.81 20.16
N LYS A 154 -4.41 12.81 18.82
CA LYS A 154 -5.54 12.36 17.99
C LYS A 154 -5.83 10.88 18.18
N LEU A 155 -4.80 10.04 18.16
CA LEU A 155 -4.95 8.59 18.38
C LEU A 155 -5.48 8.29 19.77
N GLN A 156 -5.02 8.99 20.79
CA GLN A 156 -5.53 8.84 22.15
C GLN A 156 -7.01 9.24 22.25
N ALA A 157 -7.41 10.31 21.57
CA ALA A 157 -8.80 10.74 21.53
C ALA A 157 -9.71 9.70 20.85
N GLU A 158 -9.23 9.05 19.79
CA GLU A 158 -9.97 8.00 19.09
C GLU A 158 -10.01 6.68 19.89
N ALA A 159 -8.94 6.32 20.60
CA ALA A 159 -8.87 5.11 21.44
C ALA A 159 -9.75 5.19 22.69
N ASN A 160 -9.93 6.38 23.27
CA ASN A 160 -10.81 6.58 24.42
C ASN A 160 -12.30 6.41 24.09
N VAL A 161 -12.66 6.24 22.82
CA VAL A 161 -14.02 5.90 22.36
C VAL A 161 -14.28 4.39 22.47
N ASP A 162 -13.23 3.57 22.50
CA ASP A 162 -13.29 2.11 22.61
C ASP A 162 -12.72 1.67 23.98
N GLU A 163 -13.53 1.70 25.04
CA GLU A 163 -13.13 1.44 26.45
C GLU A 163 -12.50 0.05 26.72
N ASN A 164 -12.31 -0.79 25.70
CA ASN A 164 -11.85 -2.17 25.85
C ASN A 164 -10.44 -2.47 25.31
N GLU A 165 -9.73 -1.53 24.70
CA GLU A 165 -8.38 -1.76 24.20
C GLU A 165 -7.37 -0.79 24.83
N THR A 166 -6.96 -1.08 26.06
CA THR A 166 -5.85 -0.41 26.76
C THR A 166 -4.48 -0.89 26.28
N ASN A 167 -4.26 -1.03 24.98
CA ASN A 167 -2.91 -1.20 24.46
C ASN A 167 -2.32 0.19 24.19
N SER A 168 -1.20 0.46 24.83
CA SER A 168 -0.45 1.69 24.65
C SER A 168 -0.24 1.98 23.16
N ILE A 169 -0.89 3.01 22.64
CA ILE A 169 -0.84 3.46 21.24
C ILE A 169 0.60 3.79 20.81
N THR A 170 1.51 3.94 21.78
CA THR A 170 2.93 4.20 21.54
C THR A 170 3.69 3.02 20.92
N GLU A 171 3.14 1.82 20.93
CA GLU A 171 3.78 0.58 20.44
C GLU A 171 3.17 0.02 19.13
N VAL A 172 2.41 0.82 18.38
CA VAL A 172 1.85 0.33 17.11
C VAL A 172 2.98 0.10 16.10
N ALA A 173 3.12 -1.16 15.67
CA ALA A 173 4.08 -1.55 14.65
C ALA A 173 3.90 -0.71 13.38
N GLY A 174 4.99 -0.20 12.81
CA GLY A 174 4.96 0.59 11.59
C GLY A 174 4.26 1.95 11.69
N ARG A 175 4.05 2.49 12.90
CA ARG A 175 3.28 3.74 13.09
C ARG A 175 3.73 4.89 12.19
N TYR A 176 5.03 5.11 12.02
CA TYR A 176 5.53 6.18 11.15
C TYR A 176 5.30 5.90 9.68
N ASN A 177 5.27 4.64 9.27
CA ASN A 177 4.92 4.24 7.91
C ASN A 177 3.42 4.47 7.64
N ILE A 178 2.57 4.25 8.64
CA ILE A 178 1.13 4.55 8.59
C ILE A 178 0.94 6.07 8.52
N TYR A 179 1.59 6.85 9.38
CA TYR A 179 1.52 8.32 9.35
C TYR A 179 2.00 8.91 8.01
N ALA A 180 3.05 8.34 7.43
CA ALA A 180 3.51 8.76 6.11
C ALA A 180 2.42 8.54 5.05
N TYR A 181 1.73 7.40 5.10
CA TYR A 181 0.61 7.14 4.20
C TYR A 181 -0.56 8.11 4.44
N ASP A 182 -0.92 8.38 5.70
CA ASP A 182 -2.00 9.31 6.03
C ASP A 182 -1.71 10.71 5.51
N ILE A 183 -0.49 11.20 5.65
CA ILE A 183 -0.08 12.50 5.10
C ILE A 183 -0.16 12.49 3.57
N ILE A 184 0.32 11.45 2.90
CA ILE A 184 0.21 11.29 1.44
C ILE A 184 -1.26 11.31 1.00
N TYR A 185 -2.11 10.57 1.71
CA TYR A 185 -3.53 10.51 1.44
C TYR A 185 -4.22 11.85 1.67
N CYS A 186 -4.01 12.48 2.82
CA CYS A 186 -4.62 13.77 3.18
C CYS A 186 -4.17 14.89 2.24
N ALA A 187 -2.90 14.91 1.83
CA ALA A 187 -2.40 15.91 0.90
C ALA A 187 -3.17 15.91 -0.42
N HIS A 188 -3.55 14.73 -0.91
CA HIS A 188 -4.39 14.59 -2.10
C HIS A 188 -5.87 14.84 -1.80
N ALA A 189 -6.43 14.18 -0.77
CA ALA A 189 -7.86 14.22 -0.45
C ALA A 189 -8.36 15.63 -0.10
N TYR A 190 -7.51 16.43 0.52
CA TYR A 190 -7.81 17.82 0.92
C TYR A 190 -7.18 18.87 0.00
N ASN A 191 -6.59 18.44 -1.11
CA ASN A 191 -5.93 19.34 -2.08
C ASN A 191 -4.96 20.33 -1.42
N LEU A 192 -4.11 19.85 -0.50
CA LEU A 192 -3.23 20.71 0.32
C LEU A 192 -2.19 21.47 -0.50
N TYR A 193 -1.88 21.00 -1.71
CA TYR A 193 -0.94 21.64 -2.63
C TYR A 193 -1.63 22.55 -3.67
N GLY A 194 -2.97 22.67 -3.63
CA GLY A 194 -3.74 23.40 -4.62
C GLY A 194 -3.66 22.78 -6.01
N ASP A 195 -3.92 23.57 -7.04
CA ASP A 195 -3.83 23.15 -8.44
C ASP A 195 -2.37 23.12 -8.92
N ILE A 196 -1.56 22.22 -8.36
CA ILE A 196 -0.20 22.03 -8.86
C ILE A 196 -0.28 21.39 -10.24
N PRO A 197 0.22 22.07 -11.29
CA PRO A 197 0.17 21.51 -12.63
C PRO A 197 1.01 20.23 -12.66
N VAL A 198 0.40 19.12 -13.09
CA VAL A 198 1.11 17.86 -13.31
C VAL A 198 2.31 18.15 -14.20
N ARG A 199 3.53 17.85 -13.71
CA ARG A 199 4.75 17.99 -14.52
C ARG A 199 4.53 17.25 -15.84
N LYS A 200 4.45 18.00 -16.95
CA LYS A 200 4.45 17.41 -18.28
C LYS A 200 5.81 16.71 -18.44
N LYS A 201 5.78 15.39 -18.70
CA LYS A 201 7.01 14.66 -19.06
C LYS A 201 7.67 15.42 -20.19
N THR A 202 8.83 16.01 -19.94
CA THR A 202 9.67 16.54 -21.00
C THR A 202 10.07 15.32 -21.83
N LYS A 203 9.55 15.19 -23.05
CA LYS A 203 10.09 14.23 -24.00
C LYS A 203 11.56 14.58 -24.13
N LEU A 204 12.46 13.70 -23.68
CA LEU A 204 13.84 13.75 -24.12
C LEU A 204 13.79 13.71 -25.63
N SER A 205 14.08 14.86 -26.28
CA SER A 205 14.33 14.88 -27.70
C SER A 205 15.48 13.92 -27.94
N SER A 206 15.24 12.88 -28.75
CA SER A 206 16.28 12.06 -29.32
C SER A 206 17.34 13.00 -29.89
N ILE A 207 18.49 13.02 -29.24
CA ILE A 207 19.68 13.63 -29.82
C ILE A 207 20.11 12.66 -30.93
N GLU A 208 19.96 13.09 -32.19
CA GLU A 208 20.56 12.47 -33.36
C GLU A 208 22.10 12.50 -33.27
#